data_d05a802d4e84b4ac7665f2fcb0389c21
#
_entry.id   d05a802d4e84b4ac7665f2fcb0389c21
#
_cell.length_a   1.000
_cell.length_b   1.000
_cell.length_c   1.000
_cell.angle_alpha   90.00
_cell.angle_beta   90.00
_cell.angle_gamma   90.00
#
_symmetry.space_group_name_H-M   'P 1'
#
loop_
_entity.id
_entity.type
_entity.pdbx_description
1 polymer ?
#
loop_
_entity_poly.entity_id
_entity_poly.type
_entity_poly.pdbx_seq_one_letter_code
_entity_poly.pdbx_strand_id
1 'polypeptide(L)'
;MRLVLVGPPGAGKGTQAQFLSEHYLIPHISTGDIFRANLKAGTPLGIEAQKFMDSGELVPDSVTNEMVKDRLTHSDTANGFLLDGFPRNVAQAQVLSSVLTEKKMPLDAVLELQIDDSEIISRLNNRRSVESRADDAEEVIV
;
A
#
# COMPACT_ATOMS: atom_id res chain seq x y z
N MET A 1 -16.96 -1.45 -5.34
CA MET A 1 -16.45 -0.43 -4.40
C MET A 1 -14.95 -0.25 -4.62
N ARG A 2 -14.53 0.96 -4.89
CA ARG A 2 -13.12 1.31 -5.11
C ARG A 2 -12.69 2.27 -4.01
N LEU A 3 -11.79 1.80 -3.16
CA LEU A 3 -11.42 2.51 -1.94
C LEU A 3 -9.91 2.71 -1.88
N VAL A 4 -9.49 3.83 -1.28
CA VAL A 4 -8.12 4.08 -0.86
C VAL A 4 -8.12 4.25 0.65
N LEU A 5 -7.24 3.54 1.33
CA LEU A 5 -7.08 3.60 2.78
C LEU A 5 -5.72 4.20 3.11
N VAL A 6 -5.70 5.30 3.82
CA VAL A 6 -4.48 5.97 4.25
C VAL A 6 -4.46 6.10 5.76
N GLY A 7 -3.27 6.10 6.31
CA GLY A 7 -3.08 6.24 7.75
C GLY A 7 -1.66 5.86 8.15
N PRO A 8 -1.21 6.35 9.32
CA PRO A 8 0.11 6.00 9.82
C PRO A 8 0.17 4.54 10.28
N PRO A 9 1.36 3.95 10.34
CA PRO A 9 1.53 2.63 10.94
C PRO A 9 0.98 2.62 12.37
N GLY A 10 0.33 1.55 12.78
CA GLY A 10 -0.22 1.42 14.12
C GLY A 10 -1.60 2.03 14.32
N ALA A 11 -2.20 2.62 13.29
CA ALA A 11 -3.56 3.17 13.35
C ALA A 11 -4.66 2.12 13.20
N GLY A 12 -4.31 0.84 13.07
CA GLY A 12 -5.28 -0.23 12.83
C GLY A 12 -5.65 -0.39 11.36
N LYS A 13 -4.85 0.18 10.47
CA LYS A 13 -5.11 0.20 9.03
C LYS A 13 -5.26 -1.19 8.43
N GLY A 14 -4.35 -2.11 8.77
CA GLY A 14 -4.40 -3.49 8.27
C GLY A 14 -5.68 -4.22 8.67
N THR A 15 -6.11 -4.05 9.93
CA THR A 15 -7.34 -4.65 10.44
C THR A 15 -8.57 -4.09 9.72
N GLN A 16 -8.64 -2.77 9.56
CA GLN A 16 -9.74 -2.13 8.86
C GLN A 16 -9.76 -2.50 7.39
N ALA A 17 -8.60 -2.60 6.75
CA ALA A 17 -8.48 -3.04 5.36
C ALA A 17 -9.05 -4.44 5.17
N GLN A 18 -8.76 -5.35 6.09
CA GLN A 18 -9.28 -6.71 6.04
C GLN A 18 -10.80 -6.74 6.15
N PHE A 19 -11.38 -6.01 7.09
CA PHE A 19 -12.83 -5.92 7.25
C PHE A 19 -13.51 -5.37 5.99
N LEU A 20 -12.97 -4.27 5.44
CA LEU A 20 -13.54 -3.64 4.25
C LEU A 20 -13.44 -4.56 3.03
N SER A 21 -12.30 -5.21 2.86
CA SER A 21 -12.07 -6.15 1.77
C SER A 21 -13.07 -7.31 1.81
N GLU A 22 -13.28 -7.88 2.99
CA GLU A 22 -14.23 -8.98 3.18
C GLU A 22 -15.68 -8.52 3.02
N HIS A 23 -16.02 -7.35 3.56
CA HIS A 23 -17.38 -6.81 3.50
C HIS A 23 -17.82 -6.51 2.07
N TYR A 24 -16.96 -5.91 1.27
CA TYR A 24 -17.26 -5.52 -0.11
C TYR A 24 -16.85 -6.58 -1.15
N LEU A 25 -16.22 -7.65 -0.72
CA LEU A 25 -15.72 -8.73 -1.59
C LEU A 25 -14.79 -8.18 -2.69
N ILE A 26 -13.82 -7.36 -2.27
CA ILE A 26 -12.83 -6.73 -3.14
C ILE A 26 -11.42 -7.10 -2.68
N PRO A 27 -10.43 -7.14 -3.59
CA PRO A 27 -9.06 -7.44 -3.20
C PRO A 27 -8.45 -6.31 -2.35
N HIS A 28 -7.68 -6.69 -1.33
CA HIS A 28 -6.84 -5.78 -0.55
C HIS A 28 -5.48 -5.71 -1.23
N ILE A 29 -5.12 -4.54 -1.73
CA ILE A 29 -3.90 -4.31 -2.50
C ILE A 29 -2.99 -3.37 -1.72
N SER A 30 -1.85 -3.87 -1.24
CA SER A 30 -0.83 -3.03 -0.61
C SER A 30 0.41 -2.95 -1.50
N THR A 31 1.14 -1.84 -1.41
CA THR A 31 2.37 -1.67 -2.17
C THR A 31 3.41 -2.72 -1.80
N GLY A 32 3.49 -3.08 -0.50
CA GLY A 32 4.39 -4.14 -0.05
C GLY A 32 4.10 -5.48 -0.71
N ASP A 33 2.83 -5.85 -0.83
CA ASP A 33 2.43 -7.09 -1.49
C ASP A 33 2.74 -7.07 -2.98
N ILE A 34 2.52 -5.92 -3.64
CA ILE A 34 2.85 -5.74 -5.06
C ILE A 34 4.35 -5.93 -5.28
N PHE A 35 5.19 -5.30 -4.45
CA PHE A 35 6.64 -5.46 -4.53
C PHE A 35 7.07 -6.92 -4.38
N ARG A 36 6.59 -7.57 -3.33
CA ARG A 36 6.93 -8.98 -3.06
C ARG A 36 6.51 -9.88 -4.21
N ALA A 37 5.34 -9.68 -4.77
CA ALA A 37 4.85 -10.47 -5.90
C ALA A 37 5.72 -10.27 -7.15
N ASN A 38 6.10 -9.03 -7.45
CA ASN A 38 6.97 -8.74 -8.60
C ASN A 38 8.38 -9.32 -8.42
N LEU A 39 8.95 -9.21 -7.23
CA LEU A 39 10.27 -9.77 -6.94
C LEU A 39 10.26 -11.29 -7.07
N LYS A 40 9.25 -11.95 -6.51
CA LYS A 40 9.11 -13.40 -6.56
C LYS A 40 8.91 -13.92 -7.98
N ALA A 41 8.09 -13.22 -8.77
CA ALA A 41 7.80 -13.61 -10.15
C ALA A 41 8.93 -13.25 -11.13
N GLY A 42 9.89 -12.40 -10.72
CA GLY A 42 10.97 -11.94 -11.59
C GLY A 42 10.49 -11.11 -12.77
N THR A 43 9.43 -10.31 -12.57
CA THR A 43 8.93 -9.41 -13.62
C THR A 43 9.97 -8.36 -13.98
N PRO A 44 9.88 -7.71 -15.18
CA PRO A 44 10.78 -6.61 -15.51
C PRO A 44 10.81 -5.50 -14.47
N LEU A 45 9.65 -5.14 -13.92
CA LEU A 45 9.57 -4.15 -12.84
C LEU A 45 10.19 -4.64 -11.54
N GLY A 46 10.02 -5.93 -11.23
CA GLY A 46 10.65 -6.55 -10.06
C GLY A 46 12.17 -6.57 -10.18
N ILE A 47 12.70 -6.89 -11.35
CA ILE A 47 14.14 -6.87 -11.64
C ILE A 47 14.69 -5.45 -11.48
N GLU A 48 13.99 -4.46 -12.00
CA GLU A 48 14.39 -3.06 -11.89
C GLU A 48 14.40 -2.61 -10.43
N ALA A 49 13.35 -2.93 -9.66
CA ALA A 49 13.28 -2.61 -8.24
C ALA A 49 14.41 -3.27 -7.45
N GLN A 50 14.74 -4.54 -7.78
CA GLN A 50 15.81 -5.27 -7.12
C GLN A 50 17.17 -4.59 -7.28
N LYS A 51 17.43 -4.01 -8.44
CA LYS A 51 18.70 -3.28 -8.68
C LYS A 51 18.88 -2.13 -7.70
N PHE A 52 17.82 -1.36 -7.45
CA PHE A 52 17.86 -0.26 -6.47
C PHE A 52 18.04 -0.79 -5.05
N MET A 53 17.32 -1.85 -4.69
CA MET A 53 17.43 -2.46 -3.37
C MET A 53 18.85 -3.01 -3.11
N ASP A 54 19.44 -3.67 -4.11
CA ASP A 54 20.79 -4.24 -3.97
C ASP A 54 21.87 -3.17 -3.84
N SER A 55 21.67 -1.98 -4.41
CA SER A 55 22.59 -0.86 -4.28
C SER A 55 22.34 -0.02 -3.03
N GLY A 56 21.33 -0.38 -2.23
CA GLY A 56 20.97 0.37 -1.03
C GLY A 56 20.20 1.66 -1.32
N GLU A 57 19.74 1.84 -2.53
CA GLU A 57 18.95 3.01 -2.94
C GLU A 57 17.45 2.74 -2.77
N LEU A 58 16.68 3.84 -2.60
CA LEU A 58 15.23 3.74 -2.56
C LEU A 58 14.70 3.48 -3.98
N VAL A 59 13.68 2.63 -4.06
CA VAL A 59 12.99 2.38 -5.33
C VAL A 59 12.26 3.66 -5.75
N PRO A 60 12.51 4.18 -6.98
CA PRO A 60 11.86 5.42 -7.43
C PRO A 60 10.34 5.28 -7.52
N ASP A 61 9.64 6.39 -7.32
CA ASP A 61 8.18 6.45 -7.47
C ASP A 61 7.71 5.98 -8.85
N SER A 62 8.51 6.23 -9.89
CA SER A 62 8.18 5.79 -11.24
C SER A 62 8.01 4.27 -11.33
N VAL A 63 8.86 3.51 -10.65
CA VAL A 63 8.77 2.04 -10.61
C VAL A 63 7.54 1.61 -9.81
N THR A 64 7.34 2.22 -8.64
CA THR A 64 6.17 1.94 -7.80
C THR A 64 4.87 2.25 -8.55
N ASN A 65 4.81 3.39 -9.21
CA ASN A 65 3.63 3.80 -9.99
C ASN A 65 3.29 2.78 -11.09
N GLU A 66 4.31 2.30 -11.81
CA GLU A 66 4.10 1.29 -12.85
C GLU A 66 3.63 -0.05 -12.28
N MET A 67 4.14 -0.45 -11.12
CA MET A 67 3.69 -1.66 -10.43
C MET A 67 2.22 -1.56 -10.04
N VAL A 68 1.79 -0.42 -9.49
CA VAL A 68 0.39 -0.20 -9.13
C VAL A 68 -0.49 -0.18 -10.37
N LYS A 69 -0.05 0.51 -11.41
CA LYS A 69 -0.78 0.56 -12.69
C LYS A 69 -0.98 -0.84 -13.26
N ASP A 70 0.06 -1.65 -13.28
CA ASP A 70 -0.02 -3.04 -13.74
C ASP A 70 -0.99 -3.86 -12.90
N ARG A 71 -0.92 -3.73 -11.56
CA ARG A 71 -1.81 -4.45 -10.66
C ARG A 71 -3.28 -4.14 -10.92
N LEU A 72 -3.60 -2.90 -11.26
CA LEU A 72 -4.97 -2.47 -11.55
C LEU A 72 -5.49 -2.96 -12.91
N THR A 73 -4.64 -3.61 -13.72
CA THR A 73 -5.08 -4.26 -14.96
C THR A 73 -5.58 -5.69 -14.73
N HIS A 74 -5.34 -6.25 -13.55
CA HIS A 74 -5.75 -7.62 -13.25
C HIS A 74 -7.27 -7.73 -13.14
N SER A 75 -7.81 -8.87 -13.58
CA SER A 75 -9.26 -9.07 -13.65
C SER A 75 -9.96 -9.00 -12.29
N ASP A 76 -9.27 -9.32 -11.21
CA ASP A 76 -9.84 -9.28 -9.86
C ASP A 76 -10.18 -7.85 -9.39
N THR A 77 -9.63 -6.81 -10.04
CA THR A 77 -9.92 -5.42 -9.71
C THR A 77 -11.11 -4.84 -10.50
N ALA A 78 -11.68 -5.61 -11.41
CA ALA A 78 -12.76 -5.12 -12.28
C ALA A 78 -13.98 -4.63 -11.50
N ASN A 79 -14.32 -5.32 -10.40
CA ASN A 79 -15.48 -4.99 -9.57
C ASN A 79 -15.15 -4.12 -8.36
N GLY A 80 -13.90 -3.73 -8.22
CA GLY A 80 -13.44 -2.89 -7.13
C GLY A 80 -12.10 -3.33 -6.55
N PHE A 81 -11.60 -2.53 -5.61
CA PHE A 81 -10.35 -2.80 -4.92
C PHE A 81 -10.25 -1.91 -3.68
N LEU A 82 -9.32 -2.28 -2.79
CA LEU A 82 -8.92 -1.46 -1.66
C LEU A 82 -7.41 -1.25 -1.75
N LEU A 83 -6.98 -0.02 -2.04
CA LEU A 83 -5.55 0.34 -2.06
C LEU A 83 -5.11 0.76 -0.67
N ASP A 84 -4.04 0.14 -0.18
CA ASP A 84 -3.47 0.38 1.13
C ASP A 84 -1.99 0.77 0.97
N GLY A 85 -1.64 1.95 1.46
CA GLY A 85 -0.27 2.45 1.39
C GLY A 85 0.09 3.18 0.10
N PHE A 86 -0.86 3.41 -0.78
CA PHE A 86 -0.70 4.20 -2.01
C PHE A 86 -1.99 4.97 -2.27
N PRO A 87 -1.94 6.25 -2.63
CA PRO A 87 -0.74 7.08 -2.81
C PRO A 87 -0.14 7.54 -1.47
N ARG A 88 1.16 7.82 -1.45
CA ARG A 88 1.87 8.33 -0.26
C ARG A 88 2.27 9.80 -0.40
N ASN A 89 2.15 10.35 -1.59
CA ASN A 89 2.47 11.75 -1.87
C ASN A 89 1.59 12.27 -3.01
N VAL A 90 1.66 13.56 -3.26
CA VAL A 90 0.83 14.23 -4.28
C VAL A 90 1.13 13.69 -5.68
N ALA A 91 2.40 13.44 -5.99
CA ALA A 91 2.78 12.93 -7.31
C ALA A 91 2.16 11.56 -7.57
N GLN A 92 2.19 10.66 -6.58
CA GLN A 92 1.54 9.35 -6.68
C GLN A 92 0.03 9.48 -6.80
N ALA A 93 -0.57 10.43 -6.06
CA ALA A 93 -2.01 10.67 -6.15
C ALA A 93 -2.44 11.13 -7.56
N GLN A 94 -1.64 11.96 -8.19
CA GLN A 94 -1.90 12.43 -9.56
C GLN A 94 -1.81 11.27 -10.56
N VAL A 95 -0.82 10.38 -10.40
CA VAL A 95 -0.69 9.20 -11.25
C VAL A 95 -1.89 8.27 -11.08
N LEU A 96 -2.29 8.02 -9.84
CA LEU A 96 -3.47 7.18 -9.56
C LEU A 96 -4.73 7.76 -10.20
N SER A 97 -4.95 9.06 -10.03
CA SER A 97 -6.10 9.76 -10.63
C SER A 97 -6.13 9.60 -12.15
N SER A 98 -4.97 9.76 -12.80
CA SER A 98 -4.86 9.60 -14.25
C SER A 98 -5.15 8.18 -14.69
N VAL A 99 -4.61 7.18 -14.00
CA VAL A 99 -4.83 5.76 -14.30
C VAL A 99 -6.32 5.40 -14.16
N LEU A 100 -6.95 5.84 -13.08
CA LEU A 100 -8.35 5.52 -12.85
C LEU A 100 -9.27 6.23 -13.85
N THR A 101 -8.95 7.46 -14.23
CA THR A 101 -9.70 8.18 -15.26
C THR A 101 -9.59 7.47 -16.61
N GLU A 102 -8.39 7.07 -16.99
CA GLU A 102 -8.14 6.35 -18.24
C GLU A 102 -8.90 5.03 -18.31
N LYS A 103 -8.94 4.31 -17.18
CA LYS A 103 -9.61 3.01 -17.07
C LYS A 103 -11.11 3.13 -16.76
N LYS A 104 -11.62 4.34 -16.57
CA LYS A 104 -13.01 4.60 -16.17
C LYS A 104 -13.39 3.88 -14.88
N MET A 105 -12.50 3.93 -13.90
CA MET A 105 -12.65 3.31 -12.57
C MET A 105 -12.63 4.39 -11.47
N PRO A 106 -13.67 5.21 -11.32
CA PRO A 106 -13.67 6.28 -10.31
C PRO A 106 -13.59 5.71 -8.89
N LEU A 107 -12.88 6.41 -8.00
CA LEU A 107 -12.87 6.06 -6.58
C LEU A 107 -14.21 6.38 -5.95
N ASP A 108 -14.69 5.49 -5.08
CA ASP A 108 -15.90 5.72 -4.28
C ASP A 108 -15.59 6.50 -3.01
N ALA A 109 -14.44 6.24 -2.38
CA ALA A 109 -14.04 6.93 -1.17
C ALA A 109 -12.55 6.82 -0.89
N VAL A 110 -12.03 7.81 -0.16
CA VAL A 110 -10.70 7.76 0.45
C VAL A 110 -10.91 7.82 1.96
N LEU A 111 -10.42 6.82 2.67
CA LEU A 111 -10.57 6.69 4.10
C LEU A 111 -9.25 7.00 4.79
N GLU A 112 -9.27 7.94 5.72
CA GLU A 112 -8.09 8.30 6.50
C GLU A 112 -8.30 7.89 7.96
N LEU A 113 -7.39 7.08 8.48
CA LEU A 113 -7.38 6.70 9.89
C LEU A 113 -6.48 7.64 10.66
N GLN A 114 -7.04 8.28 11.70
CA GLN A 114 -6.32 9.19 12.57
C GLN A 114 -6.31 8.65 13.99
N ILE A 115 -5.16 8.81 14.66
CA ILE A 115 -4.97 8.29 16.01
C ILE A 115 -3.87 9.12 16.69
N ASP A 116 -3.93 9.23 18.02
CA ASP A 116 -2.91 9.94 18.79
C ASP A 116 -1.54 9.28 18.65
N ASP A 117 -0.47 10.08 18.60
CA ASP A 117 0.89 9.59 18.44
C ASP A 117 1.27 8.59 19.55
N SER A 118 0.89 8.87 20.80
CA SER A 118 1.18 7.96 21.93
C SER A 118 0.49 6.60 21.73
N GLU A 119 -0.70 6.58 21.18
CA GLU A 119 -1.43 5.34 20.93
C GLU A 119 -0.82 4.58 19.74
N ILE A 120 -0.36 5.29 18.70
CA ILE A 120 0.35 4.69 17.57
C ILE A 120 1.62 3.99 18.07
N ILE A 121 2.43 4.67 18.87
CA ILE A 121 3.67 4.12 19.44
C ILE A 121 3.36 2.88 20.28
N SER A 122 2.35 2.94 21.12
CA SER A 122 1.93 1.82 21.96
C SER A 122 1.53 0.60 21.12
N ARG A 123 0.73 0.82 20.09
CA ARG A 123 0.30 -0.28 19.19
C ARG A 123 1.45 -0.90 18.43
N LEU A 124 2.38 -0.09 17.94
CA LEU A 124 3.54 -0.58 17.20
C LEU A 124 4.51 -1.33 18.11
N ASN A 125 4.71 -0.89 19.35
CA ASN A 125 5.52 -1.61 20.34
C ASN A 125 4.90 -2.96 20.66
N ASN A 126 3.60 -3.03 20.81
CA ASN A 126 2.89 -4.29 21.05
C ASN A 126 3.04 -5.24 19.86
N ARG A 127 2.87 -4.73 18.64
CA ARG A 127 3.06 -5.53 17.42
C ARG A 127 4.49 -6.04 17.28
N ARG A 128 5.49 -5.20 17.56
CA ARG A 128 6.90 -5.59 17.55
C ARG A 128 7.17 -6.72 18.53
N SER A 129 6.61 -6.63 19.73
CA SER A 129 6.76 -7.64 20.76
C SER A 129 6.15 -8.99 20.34
N VAL A 130 5.00 -8.95 19.66
CA VAL A 130 4.29 -10.16 19.22
C VAL A 130 4.85 -10.71 17.92
N GLU A 131 5.18 -9.83 16.96
CA GLU A 131 5.58 -10.21 15.61
C GLU A 131 7.08 -10.11 15.33
N SER A 132 7.86 -9.62 16.29
CA SER A 132 9.32 -9.46 16.19
C SER A 132 9.75 -8.57 15.00
N ARG A 133 9.02 -7.50 14.75
CA ARG A 133 9.30 -6.56 13.66
C ARG A 133 10.30 -5.50 14.10
N ALA A 134 11.51 -5.55 13.54
CA ALA A 134 12.57 -4.60 13.85
C ALA A 134 12.28 -3.19 13.32
N ASP A 135 11.56 -3.07 12.20
CA ASP A 135 11.19 -1.79 11.59
C ASP A 135 10.13 -1.02 12.39
N ASP A 136 9.52 -1.62 13.37
CA ASP A 136 8.53 -1.01 14.26
C ASP A 136 9.13 -0.48 15.57
N ALA A 137 10.45 -0.36 15.66
CA ALA A 137 11.11 0.20 16.82
C ALA A 137 10.77 1.68 17.02
N GLU A 138 10.69 2.15 18.29
CA GLU A 138 10.28 3.52 18.60
C GLU A 138 11.13 4.57 17.91
N GLU A 139 12.43 4.38 17.81
CA GLU A 139 13.35 5.32 17.15
C GLU A 139 13.08 5.45 15.65
N VAL A 140 12.37 4.54 15.05
CA VAL A 140 11.94 4.60 13.64
C VAL A 140 10.59 5.30 13.52
N ILE A 141 9.74 5.20 14.54
CA ILE A 141 8.39 5.75 14.54
C ILE A 141 8.39 7.25 14.85
N VAL A 142 9.24 7.69 15.75
CA VAL A 142 9.36 9.07 16.18
C VAL A 142 10.20 9.87 15.19
#